data_26e2dd18d229acadfcc724ab8b6d5e7d
#
_entry.id   26e2dd18d229acadfcc724ab8b6d5e7d
#
_cell.length_a   1.000
_cell.length_b   1.000
_cell.length_c   1.000
_cell.angle_alpha   90.00
_cell.angle_beta   90.00
_cell.angle_gamma   90.00
#
_symmetry.space_group_name_H-M   'P 1'
#
loop_
_entity.id
_entity.type
_entity.pdbx_description
1 polymer ?
#
loop_
_entity_poly.entity_id
_entity_poly.type
_entity_poly.pdbx_seq_one_letter_code
_entity_poly.pdbx_strand_id
1 'polypeptide(L)'
;MNYTNEILVLFEDIMIPRINEKESTITLKLSLSLSWVETRLTILPNATNETKEELVNGIYLPKKFIDILWLPDAYIENIHHIEKFNFIRDYETIFYSLEDDQNWLLYENEVEIDLFCKMTFEFYPMDEQICYFLIGSPNHLEYSGQLFSPSTYNPIKFDNSQQVALQGYRLEINPLPKDEELYFDSAYDKHYQRTGFEIKFQHSFWKYLMSYYIPSGILVIFSWVSEK
;
A
#
# COMPACT_ATOMS: atom_id res chain seq x y z
N MET A 1 -15.12 -21.02 -18.96
CA MET A 1 -15.51 -19.69 -18.47
C MET A 1 -14.52 -19.35 -17.38
N ASN A 2 -13.56 -18.47 -17.66
CA ASN A 2 -12.63 -18.02 -16.65
C ASN A 2 -13.36 -16.96 -15.83
N TYR A 3 -13.83 -17.32 -14.64
CA TYR A 3 -14.31 -16.35 -13.68
C TYR A 3 -13.08 -15.65 -13.12
N THR A 4 -12.83 -14.44 -13.56
CA THR A 4 -11.88 -13.55 -12.89
C THR A 4 -12.59 -12.96 -11.70
N ASN A 5 -12.19 -13.33 -10.49
CA ASN A 5 -12.64 -12.65 -9.28
C ASN A 5 -11.92 -11.30 -9.20
N GLU A 6 -12.66 -10.23 -9.34
CA GLU A 6 -12.12 -8.89 -9.12
C GLU A 6 -12.00 -8.61 -7.63
N ILE A 7 -10.79 -8.19 -7.22
CA ILE A 7 -10.46 -7.83 -5.86
C ILE A 7 -10.15 -6.34 -5.86
N LEU A 8 -11.01 -5.57 -5.21
CA LEU A 8 -10.83 -4.13 -5.07
C LEU A 8 -9.89 -3.87 -3.90
N VAL A 9 -8.87 -3.08 -4.14
CA VAL A 9 -7.85 -2.72 -3.14
C VAL A 9 -8.00 -1.25 -2.78
N LEU A 10 -8.08 -0.97 -1.47
CA LEU A 10 -8.13 0.38 -0.93
C LEU A 10 -6.98 0.57 0.06
N PHE A 11 -6.29 1.69 -0.06
CA PHE A 11 -5.20 2.11 0.82
C PHE A 11 -5.63 3.35 1.58
N GLU A 12 -5.61 3.28 2.91
CA GLU A 12 -6.00 4.39 3.79
C GLU A 12 -4.89 4.67 4.81
N ASP A 13 -4.90 5.87 5.36
CA ASP A 13 -4.04 6.30 6.46
C ASP A 13 -2.53 6.02 6.22
N ILE A 14 -2.09 6.27 4.98
CA ILE A 14 -0.70 5.99 4.59
C ILE A 14 0.24 6.95 5.31
N MET A 15 1.15 6.40 6.09
CA MET A 15 2.22 7.11 6.78
C MET A 15 3.58 6.51 6.46
N ILE A 16 4.62 7.34 6.40
CA ILE A 16 6.01 6.92 6.22
C ILE A 16 6.80 7.33 7.46
N PRO A 17 6.85 6.50 8.50
CA PRO A 17 7.53 6.86 9.75
C PRO A 17 9.05 6.89 9.61
N ARG A 18 9.64 6.13 8.69
CA ARG A 18 11.09 6.02 8.56
C ARG A 18 11.54 5.73 7.14
N ILE A 19 12.65 6.39 6.75
CA ILE A 19 13.44 6.08 5.54
C ILE A 19 14.84 5.71 6.02
N ASN A 20 15.33 4.53 5.62
CA ASN A 20 16.67 4.05 5.93
C ASN A 20 17.50 3.94 4.64
N GLU A 21 18.25 4.99 4.35
CA GLU A 21 19.08 5.07 3.13
C GLU A 21 20.21 4.03 3.11
N LYS A 22 20.73 3.65 4.29
CA LYS A 22 21.84 2.69 4.38
C LYS A 22 21.44 1.29 3.99
N GLU A 23 20.21 0.91 4.34
CA GLU A 23 19.63 -0.40 4.03
C GLU A 23 18.75 -0.37 2.79
N SER A 24 18.58 0.83 2.21
CA SER A 24 17.68 1.05 1.07
C SER A 24 16.26 0.55 1.36
N THR A 25 15.72 0.91 2.54
CA THR A 25 14.38 0.51 2.97
C THR A 25 13.53 1.71 3.37
N ILE A 26 12.23 1.58 3.17
CA ILE A 26 11.21 2.52 3.61
C ILE A 26 10.23 1.78 4.49
N THR A 27 9.96 2.31 5.69
CA THR A 27 8.89 1.81 6.55
C THR A 27 7.59 2.52 6.19
N LEU A 28 6.57 1.75 5.86
CA LEU A 28 5.21 2.19 5.59
C LEU A 28 4.28 1.68 6.68
N LYS A 29 3.40 2.55 7.15
CA LYS A 29 2.26 2.19 7.98
C LYS A 29 0.98 2.59 7.24
N LEU A 30 0.08 1.64 7.04
CA LEU A 30 -1.16 1.88 6.30
C LEU A 30 -2.28 0.93 6.72
N SER A 31 -3.52 1.34 6.48
CA SER A 31 -4.68 0.46 6.47
C SER A 31 -4.89 -0.09 5.06
N LEU A 32 -4.85 -1.42 4.95
CA LEU A 32 -5.06 -2.15 3.71
C LEU A 32 -6.41 -2.84 3.75
N SER A 33 -7.28 -2.48 2.82
CA SER A 33 -8.59 -3.10 2.67
C SER A 33 -8.68 -3.84 1.34
N LEU A 34 -9.13 -5.09 1.40
CA LEU A 34 -9.41 -5.95 0.25
C LEU A 34 -10.89 -6.27 0.23
N SER A 35 -11.58 -5.97 -0.87
CA SER A 35 -13.00 -6.30 -1.02
C SER A 35 -13.25 -7.09 -2.29
N TRP A 36 -14.13 -8.09 -2.20
CA TRP A 36 -14.48 -8.96 -3.32
C TRP A 36 -15.91 -9.48 -3.20
N VAL A 37 -16.45 -9.89 -4.33
CA VAL A 37 -17.78 -10.54 -4.40
C VAL A 37 -17.63 -12.04 -4.22
N GLU A 38 -18.29 -12.61 -3.22
CA GLU A 38 -18.29 -14.05 -2.96
C GLU A 38 -19.57 -14.70 -3.48
N THR A 39 -19.51 -15.24 -4.68
CA THR A 39 -20.67 -15.82 -5.38
C THR A 39 -21.13 -17.16 -4.82
N ARG A 40 -20.32 -17.83 -4.00
CA ARG A 40 -20.65 -19.12 -3.40
C ARG A 40 -21.48 -19.00 -2.14
N LEU A 41 -21.54 -17.78 -1.55
CA LEU A 41 -22.44 -17.52 -0.44
C LEU A 41 -23.87 -17.41 -0.94
N THR A 42 -24.78 -18.10 -0.31
CA THR A 42 -26.21 -18.00 -0.58
C THR A 42 -26.94 -17.68 0.71
N ILE A 43 -27.80 -16.65 0.65
CA ILE A 43 -28.69 -16.36 1.77
C ILE A 43 -29.73 -17.47 1.85
N LEU A 44 -29.95 -17.99 3.04
CA LEU A 44 -30.95 -19.01 3.27
C LEU A 44 -32.35 -18.50 2.80
N PRO A 45 -33.12 -19.31 2.05
CA PRO A 45 -34.41 -18.88 1.50
C PRO A 45 -35.46 -18.51 2.58
N ASN A 46 -35.20 -18.88 3.83
CA ASN A 46 -36.05 -18.57 4.98
C ASN A 46 -35.62 -17.34 5.78
N ALA A 47 -34.68 -16.55 5.27
CA ALA A 47 -34.27 -15.31 5.93
C ALA A 47 -35.44 -14.34 6.01
N THR A 48 -35.71 -13.81 7.21
CA THR A 48 -36.75 -12.79 7.41
C THR A 48 -36.31 -11.47 6.79
N ASN A 49 -37.28 -10.55 6.55
CA ASN A 49 -36.91 -9.23 6.05
C ASN A 49 -35.99 -8.47 6.99
N GLU A 50 -36.17 -8.61 8.31
CA GLU A 50 -35.27 -8.03 9.32
C GLU A 50 -33.85 -8.54 9.17
N THR A 51 -33.68 -9.85 8.97
CA THR A 51 -32.32 -10.43 8.73
C THR A 51 -31.68 -9.90 7.46
N LYS A 52 -32.48 -9.66 6.41
CA LYS A 52 -31.97 -9.05 5.16
C LYS A 52 -31.55 -7.60 5.35
N GLU A 53 -32.31 -6.81 6.10
CA GLU A 53 -31.92 -5.44 6.44
C GLU A 53 -30.65 -5.38 7.28
N GLU A 54 -30.47 -6.29 8.22
CA GLU A 54 -29.21 -6.42 8.97
C GLU A 54 -28.04 -6.76 8.07
N LEU A 55 -28.23 -7.65 7.08
CA LEU A 55 -27.17 -8.01 6.13
C LEU A 55 -26.83 -6.88 5.15
N VAL A 56 -27.77 -6.03 4.79
CA VAL A 56 -27.52 -4.81 3.99
C VAL A 56 -26.68 -3.81 4.80
N ASN A 57 -26.94 -3.67 6.09
CA ASN A 57 -26.13 -2.83 6.98
C ASN A 57 -24.75 -3.41 7.26
N GLY A 58 -24.55 -4.68 6.95
CA GLY A 58 -23.30 -5.42 7.09
C GLY A 58 -23.05 -5.95 8.51
N ILE A 59 -22.38 -7.08 8.57
CA ILE A 59 -22.05 -7.77 9.81
C ILE A 59 -20.59 -8.22 9.82
N TYR A 60 -19.96 -8.23 11.00
CA TYR A 60 -18.66 -8.84 11.17
C TYR A 60 -18.77 -10.36 11.35
N LEU A 61 -18.06 -11.09 10.52
CA LEU A 61 -18.03 -12.54 10.60
C LEU A 61 -17.04 -13.00 11.69
N PRO A 62 -17.43 -13.91 12.56
CA PRO A 62 -16.54 -14.51 13.53
C PRO A 62 -15.37 -15.26 12.86
N LYS A 63 -14.20 -15.29 13.49
CA LYS A 63 -12.97 -15.95 12.99
C LYS A 63 -13.17 -17.38 12.47
N LYS A 64 -14.06 -18.14 13.10
CA LYS A 64 -14.40 -19.51 12.66
C LYS A 64 -14.91 -19.64 11.23
N PHE A 65 -15.39 -18.54 10.63
CA PHE A 65 -15.84 -18.52 9.25
C PHE A 65 -14.69 -18.25 8.28
N ILE A 66 -13.58 -17.65 8.74
CA ILE A 66 -12.41 -17.35 7.91
C ILE A 66 -11.82 -18.64 7.31
N ASP A 67 -11.75 -19.69 8.11
CA ASP A 67 -11.22 -20.99 7.68
C ASP A 67 -12.09 -21.69 6.60
N ILE A 68 -13.33 -21.24 6.42
CA ILE A 68 -14.30 -21.82 5.46
C ILE A 68 -14.43 -20.96 4.22
N LEU A 69 -14.17 -19.66 4.35
CA LEU A 69 -14.25 -18.70 3.26
C LEU A 69 -13.03 -18.81 2.34
N TRP A 70 -13.27 -18.56 1.07
CA TRP A 70 -12.16 -18.29 0.17
C TRP A 70 -11.61 -16.90 0.45
N LEU A 71 -10.29 -16.81 0.55
CA LEU A 71 -9.58 -15.56 0.71
C LEU A 71 -8.73 -15.29 -0.52
N PRO A 72 -8.59 -14.01 -0.94
CA PRO A 72 -7.66 -13.65 -1.99
C PRO A 72 -6.22 -14.03 -1.62
N ASP A 73 -5.51 -14.62 -2.57
CA ASP A 73 -4.08 -14.89 -2.44
C ASP A 73 -3.29 -13.64 -2.84
N ALA A 74 -3.12 -12.74 -1.87
CA ALA A 74 -2.48 -11.45 -2.07
C ALA A 74 -0.99 -11.51 -1.68
N TYR A 75 -0.15 -10.99 -2.57
CA TYR A 75 1.28 -10.86 -2.39
C TYR A 75 1.72 -9.40 -2.53
N ILE A 76 2.55 -8.92 -1.61
CA ILE A 76 3.15 -7.59 -1.69
C ILE A 76 4.60 -7.74 -2.14
N GLU A 77 4.96 -7.02 -3.20
CA GLU A 77 6.31 -7.07 -3.76
C GLU A 77 7.32 -6.32 -2.88
N ASN A 78 8.59 -6.72 -2.96
CA ASN A 78 9.73 -6.05 -2.31
C ASN A 78 9.63 -5.92 -0.79
N ILE A 79 8.89 -6.81 -0.13
CA ILE A 79 8.84 -6.84 1.34
C ILE A 79 10.19 -7.26 1.91
N HIS A 80 10.70 -6.47 2.88
CA HIS A 80 11.78 -6.86 3.77
C HIS A 80 11.24 -7.42 5.07
N HIS A 81 10.26 -6.73 5.67
CA HIS A 81 9.62 -7.14 6.93
C HIS A 81 8.18 -6.66 6.97
N ILE A 82 7.31 -7.38 7.66
CA ILE A 82 5.90 -7.02 7.87
C ILE A 82 5.50 -7.27 9.31
N GLU A 83 4.93 -6.25 9.94
CA GLU A 83 4.28 -6.36 11.24
C GLU A 83 2.79 -6.03 11.10
N LYS A 84 1.95 -6.89 11.66
CA LYS A 84 0.51 -6.64 11.74
C LYS A 84 0.19 -5.98 13.07
N PHE A 85 -0.44 -4.82 13.03
CA PHE A 85 -0.89 -4.10 14.23
C PHE A 85 -2.28 -4.55 14.66
N ASN A 86 -2.35 -5.54 15.54
CA ASN A 86 -3.59 -5.90 16.23
C ASN A 86 -3.49 -5.55 17.70
N PHE A 87 -3.70 -4.25 18.06
CA PHE A 87 -3.48 -3.79 19.43
C PHE A 87 -4.52 -4.28 20.43
N ILE A 88 -5.75 -4.59 20.03
CA ILE A 88 -6.83 -4.97 20.94
C ILE A 88 -7.57 -6.22 20.47
N ARG A 89 -7.53 -6.54 19.18
CA ARG A 89 -8.28 -7.67 18.62
C ARG A 89 -7.35 -8.53 17.77
N ASP A 90 -7.05 -9.70 18.29
CA ASP A 90 -6.47 -10.83 17.53
C ASP A 90 -7.51 -11.35 16.50
N TYR A 91 -8.34 -10.45 15.96
CA TYR A 91 -9.44 -10.76 15.07
C TYR A 91 -9.09 -10.27 13.68
N GLU A 92 -8.64 -11.21 12.87
CA GLU A 92 -8.90 -11.11 11.45
C GLU A 92 -10.43 -11.13 11.32
N THR A 93 -11.03 -9.98 11.07
CA THR A 93 -12.47 -9.87 10.91
C THR A 93 -12.77 -9.60 9.45
N ILE A 94 -13.68 -10.40 8.91
CA ILE A 94 -14.24 -10.13 7.60
C ILE A 94 -15.60 -9.49 7.81
N PHE A 95 -15.78 -8.33 7.18
CA PHE A 95 -17.06 -7.67 7.12
C PHE A 95 -17.82 -8.22 5.91
N TYR A 96 -19.04 -8.65 6.13
CA TYR A 96 -19.94 -9.12 5.10
C TYR A 96 -21.07 -8.11 4.92
N SER A 97 -21.37 -7.74 3.67
CA SER A 97 -22.53 -6.92 3.32
C SER A 97 -23.25 -7.48 2.10
N LEU A 98 -24.53 -7.18 2.00
CA LEU A 98 -25.34 -7.49 0.83
C LEU A 98 -25.68 -6.19 0.09
N GLU A 99 -25.07 -5.99 -1.08
CA GLU A 99 -25.31 -4.83 -1.94
C GLU A 99 -25.72 -5.30 -3.34
N ASP A 100 -26.79 -4.75 -3.88
CA ASP A 100 -27.30 -5.09 -5.23
C ASP A 100 -27.46 -6.61 -5.47
N ASP A 101 -27.97 -7.35 -4.47
CA ASP A 101 -28.07 -8.82 -4.47
C ASP A 101 -26.72 -9.55 -4.62
N GLN A 102 -25.60 -8.87 -4.38
CA GLN A 102 -24.27 -9.45 -4.35
C GLN A 102 -23.75 -9.54 -2.91
N ASN A 103 -23.05 -10.64 -2.63
CA ASN A 103 -22.41 -10.85 -1.33
C ASN A 103 -21.01 -10.28 -1.35
N TRP A 104 -20.81 -9.15 -0.70
CA TRP A 104 -19.52 -8.51 -0.56
C TRP A 104 -18.83 -8.94 0.71
N LEU A 105 -17.54 -9.23 0.59
CA LEU A 105 -16.64 -9.47 1.71
C LEU A 105 -15.58 -8.39 1.70
N LEU A 106 -15.31 -7.83 2.86
CA LEU A 106 -14.29 -6.84 3.10
C LEU A 106 -13.34 -7.35 4.20
N TYR A 107 -12.07 -7.47 3.85
CA TYR A 107 -10.98 -7.72 4.79
C TYR A 107 -10.20 -6.43 4.99
N GLU A 108 -10.02 -6.00 6.23
CA GLU A 108 -9.30 -4.79 6.58
C GLU A 108 -8.25 -5.11 7.65
N ASN A 109 -7.05 -4.58 7.44
CA ASN A 109 -5.97 -4.74 8.40
C ASN A 109 -5.01 -3.55 8.37
N GLU A 110 -4.59 -3.10 9.56
CA GLU A 110 -3.48 -2.17 9.71
C GLU A 110 -2.17 -2.94 9.68
N VAL A 111 -1.25 -2.50 8.84
CA VAL A 111 0.06 -3.12 8.67
C VAL A 111 1.18 -2.10 8.72
N GLU A 112 2.30 -2.49 9.32
CA GLU A 112 3.57 -1.80 9.16
C GLU A 112 4.51 -2.68 8.35
N ILE A 113 5.06 -2.12 7.28
CA ILE A 113 5.81 -2.86 6.27
C ILE A 113 7.10 -2.13 5.99
N ASP A 114 8.21 -2.85 6.07
CA ASP A 114 9.48 -2.38 5.53
C ASP A 114 9.62 -2.89 4.08
N LEU A 115 9.74 -1.94 3.15
CA LEU A 115 9.90 -2.22 1.72
C LEU A 115 11.34 -1.94 1.28
N PHE A 116 11.88 -2.81 0.45
CA PHE A 116 13.09 -2.48 -0.30
C PHE A 116 12.80 -1.45 -1.37
N CYS A 117 13.62 -0.41 -1.40
CA CYS A 117 13.56 0.66 -2.38
C CYS A 117 14.94 0.86 -2.99
N LYS A 118 15.08 0.69 -4.29
CA LYS A 118 16.34 0.94 -4.98
C LYS A 118 16.62 2.44 -5.02
N MET A 119 17.52 2.90 -4.15
CA MET A 119 17.91 4.31 -4.04
C MET A 119 19.18 4.59 -4.84
N THR A 120 19.23 5.77 -5.49
CA THR A 120 20.40 6.25 -6.24
C THR A 120 20.81 7.63 -5.72
N PHE A 121 22.08 7.79 -5.34
CA PHE A 121 22.58 8.99 -4.69
C PHE A 121 23.57 9.81 -5.56
N GLU A 122 23.46 9.69 -6.90
CA GLU A 122 24.38 10.34 -7.83
C GLU A 122 24.36 11.87 -7.72
N PHE A 123 23.21 12.44 -7.40
CA PHE A 123 23.01 13.90 -7.28
C PHE A 123 22.75 14.37 -5.85
N TYR A 124 23.18 13.58 -4.87
CA TYR A 124 22.99 13.92 -3.46
C TYR A 124 23.51 15.34 -3.12
N PRO A 125 22.77 16.20 -2.39
CA PRO A 125 21.46 16.00 -1.77
C PRO A 125 20.26 16.48 -2.62
N MET A 126 20.40 16.59 -3.93
CA MET A 126 19.35 17.06 -4.86
C MET A 126 18.75 15.87 -5.65
N ASP A 127 18.90 14.69 -5.13
CA ASP A 127 18.40 13.45 -5.71
C ASP A 127 16.90 13.27 -5.42
N GLU A 128 16.22 12.66 -6.37
CA GLU A 128 14.84 12.20 -6.26
C GLU A 128 14.84 10.68 -6.24
N GLN A 129 14.15 10.11 -5.27
CA GLN A 129 13.99 8.67 -5.12
C GLN A 129 12.54 8.27 -5.42
N ILE A 130 12.37 7.18 -6.13
CA ILE A 130 11.06 6.64 -6.48
C ILE A 130 10.98 5.20 -5.97
N CYS A 131 9.96 4.93 -5.17
CA CYS A 131 9.64 3.61 -4.65
C CYS A 131 8.22 3.24 -4.99
N TYR A 132 7.97 1.94 -5.15
CA TYR A 132 6.64 1.44 -5.43
C TYR A 132 6.17 0.53 -4.31
N PHE A 133 4.95 0.74 -3.84
CA PHE A 133 4.21 -0.26 -3.09
C PHE A 133 3.31 -0.99 -4.07
N LEU A 134 3.49 -2.30 -4.20
CA LEU A 134 2.80 -3.13 -5.19
C LEU A 134 2.19 -4.34 -4.52
N ILE A 135 0.89 -4.56 -4.76
CA ILE A 135 0.15 -5.73 -4.30
C ILE A 135 -0.54 -6.40 -5.50
N GLY A 136 -0.48 -7.72 -5.55
CA GLY A 136 -1.08 -8.50 -6.63
C GLY A 136 -1.17 -9.97 -6.27
N SER A 137 -1.50 -10.80 -7.25
CA SER A 137 -1.47 -12.25 -7.10
C SER A 137 -0.05 -12.78 -7.28
N PRO A 138 0.42 -13.74 -6.46
CA PRO A 138 1.70 -14.41 -6.67
C PRO A 138 1.68 -15.32 -7.91
N ASN A 139 0.51 -15.61 -8.43
CA ASN A 139 0.31 -16.44 -9.60
C ASN A 139 -0.02 -15.62 -10.85
N HIS A 140 0.30 -16.16 -12.01
CA HIS A 140 -0.07 -15.55 -13.28
C HIS A 140 -1.59 -15.35 -13.39
N LEU A 141 -2.00 -14.24 -14.01
CA LEU A 141 -3.42 -13.90 -14.20
C LEU A 141 -4.24 -15.03 -14.81
N GLU A 142 -3.64 -15.76 -15.79
CA GLU A 142 -4.31 -16.86 -16.48
C GLU A 142 -4.59 -18.08 -15.60
N TYR A 143 -3.87 -18.24 -14.48
CA TYR A 143 -4.04 -19.36 -13.56
C TYR A 143 -4.78 -18.97 -12.28
N SER A 144 -4.52 -17.77 -11.74
CA SER A 144 -5.12 -17.35 -10.50
C SER A 144 -6.60 -17.01 -10.65
N GLY A 145 -6.98 -16.47 -11.83
CA GLY A 145 -8.31 -15.90 -12.05
C GLY A 145 -8.62 -14.75 -11.10
N GLN A 146 -7.60 -14.12 -10.51
CA GLN A 146 -7.70 -13.01 -9.57
C GLN A 146 -7.22 -11.73 -10.22
N LEU A 147 -8.05 -10.70 -10.18
CA LEU A 147 -7.80 -9.40 -10.75
C LEU A 147 -7.73 -8.37 -9.61
N PHE A 148 -6.53 -7.85 -9.32
CA PHE A 148 -6.36 -6.81 -8.33
C PHE A 148 -6.54 -5.44 -8.98
N SER A 149 -7.58 -4.73 -8.59
CA SER A 149 -7.91 -3.40 -9.12
C SER A 149 -7.94 -2.37 -7.99
N PRO A 150 -7.55 -1.10 -8.27
CA PRO A 150 -7.74 -0.05 -7.30
C PRO A 150 -9.25 0.17 -7.09
N SER A 151 -9.66 0.43 -5.85
CA SER A 151 -11.06 0.75 -5.55
C SER A 151 -11.50 1.98 -6.35
N THR A 152 -12.68 1.93 -6.95
CA THR A 152 -13.27 3.06 -7.70
C THR A 152 -13.58 4.25 -6.80
N TYR A 153 -13.77 4.01 -5.49
CA TYR A 153 -13.99 5.03 -4.48
C TYR A 153 -12.66 5.48 -3.87
N ASN A 154 -11.91 6.34 -4.58
CA ASN A 154 -10.70 6.96 -4.09
C ASN A 154 -9.65 5.91 -3.63
N PRO A 155 -8.95 5.27 -4.56
CA PRO A 155 -8.08 4.11 -4.30
C PRO A 155 -6.93 4.42 -3.32
N ILE A 156 -6.62 5.71 -3.13
CA ILE A 156 -5.58 6.19 -2.22
C ILE A 156 -6.14 7.35 -1.41
N LYS A 157 -6.42 7.11 -0.14
CA LYS A 157 -6.75 8.16 0.82
C LYS A 157 -5.47 8.63 1.49
N PHE A 158 -4.86 9.65 0.92
CA PHE A 158 -3.73 10.31 1.51
C PHE A 158 -4.19 11.58 2.22
N ASP A 159 -4.05 11.62 3.53
CA ASP A 159 -4.27 12.85 4.28
C ASP A 159 -3.05 13.76 4.14
N ASN A 160 -3.13 14.71 3.22
CA ASN A 160 -2.09 15.74 3.03
C ASN A 160 -1.80 16.55 4.29
N SER A 161 -2.72 16.56 5.29
CA SER A 161 -2.51 17.23 6.57
C SER A 161 -1.54 16.47 7.47
N GLN A 162 -1.40 15.16 7.26
CA GLN A 162 -0.45 14.29 7.93
C GLN A 162 0.86 14.10 7.15
N GLN A 163 1.18 14.98 6.21
CA GLN A 163 2.55 15.16 5.78
C GLN A 163 3.37 15.55 7.04
N VAL A 164 3.56 14.56 7.90
CA VAL A 164 4.64 14.60 8.87
C VAL A 164 5.87 14.70 7.99
N ALA A 165 6.33 15.94 7.83
CA ALA A 165 7.57 16.22 7.18
C ALA A 165 8.59 15.36 7.92
N LEU A 166 8.88 14.20 7.38
CA LEU A 166 10.04 13.43 7.81
C LEU A 166 11.17 14.42 7.76
N GLN A 167 11.74 14.76 8.92
CA GLN A 167 12.66 15.88 9.04
C GLN A 167 13.78 15.73 8.01
N GLY A 168 13.66 16.46 6.92
CA GLY A 168 14.64 16.47 5.85
C GLY A 168 14.22 15.90 4.51
N TYR A 169 12.98 15.42 4.36
CA TYR A 169 12.44 14.93 3.09
C TYR A 169 11.15 15.66 2.71
N ARG A 170 10.96 15.82 1.42
CA ARG A 170 9.68 16.15 0.80
C ARG A 170 9.11 14.87 0.21
N LEU A 171 7.89 14.51 0.57
CA LEU A 171 7.21 13.29 0.17
C LEU A 171 6.02 13.61 -0.74
N GLU A 172 5.85 12.79 -1.78
CA GLU A 172 4.69 12.80 -2.66
C GLU A 172 4.24 11.34 -2.89
N ILE A 173 2.94 11.08 -2.78
CA ILE A 173 2.36 9.77 -3.09
C ILE A 173 1.43 9.93 -4.26
N ASN A 174 1.62 9.12 -5.28
CA ASN A 174 0.88 9.16 -6.52
C ASN A 174 0.24 7.79 -6.81
N PRO A 175 -0.89 7.74 -7.53
CA PRO A 175 -1.41 6.48 -8.05
C PRO A 175 -0.36 5.78 -8.90
N LEU A 176 -0.43 4.45 -8.93
CA LEU A 176 0.46 3.65 -9.77
C LEU A 176 0.28 4.02 -11.24
N PRO A 177 1.37 4.24 -12.00
CA PRO A 177 1.29 4.41 -13.45
C PRO A 177 0.67 3.17 -14.12
N LYS A 178 -0.17 3.38 -15.14
CA LYS A 178 -0.89 2.29 -15.81
C LYS A 178 -0.01 1.24 -16.48
N ASP A 179 1.19 1.62 -16.88
CA ASP A 179 2.22 0.75 -17.43
C ASP A 179 2.84 -0.17 -16.39
N GLU A 180 2.73 0.17 -15.09
CA GLU A 180 3.18 -0.65 -13.98
C GLU A 180 2.08 -1.58 -13.42
N GLU A 181 0.80 -1.35 -13.75
CA GLU A 181 -0.31 -2.20 -13.31
C GLU A 181 -0.26 -3.60 -13.91
N LEU A 182 0.25 -3.72 -15.14
CA LEU A 182 0.36 -4.99 -15.84
C LEU A 182 1.84 -5.29 -16.14
N TYR A 183 2.41 -6.22 -15.40
CA TYR A 183 3.78 -6.66 -15.61
C TYR A 183 3.82 -7.89 -16.51
N PHE A 184 4.62 -7.82 -17.56
CA PHE A 184 4.86 -8.95 -18.46
C PHE A 184 6.18 -9.64 -18.11
N ASP A 185 6.10 -10.89 -17.68
CA ASP A 185 7.28 -11.72 -17.46
C ASP A 185 7.69 -12.44 -18.74
N SER A 186 8.73 -11.96 -19.38
CA SER A 186 9.25 -12.50 -20.62
C SER A 186 9.85 -13.91 -20.49
N ALA A 187 10.19 -14.35 -19.28
CA ALA A 187 10.75 -15.68 -19.05
C ALA A 187 9.67 -16.77 -19.14
N TYR A 188 8.43 -16.42 -18.79
CA TYR A 188 7.29 -17.32 -18.81
C TYR A 188 6.23 -16.98 -19.86
N ASP A 189 6.42 -15.89 -20.63
CA ASP A 189 5.44 -15.36 -21.60
C ASP A 189 4.05 -15.13 -20.96
N LYS A 190 4.03 -14.49 -19.79
CA LYS A 190 2.85 -14.37 -18.94
C LYS A 190 2.68 -12.98 -18.33
N HIS A 191 1.43 -12.64 -18.04
CA HIS A 191 1.06 -11.39 -17.42
C HIS A 191 0.75 -11.58 -15.94
N TYR A 192 1.28 -10.66 -15.11
CA TYR A 192 0.90 -10.47 -13.73
C TYR A 192 0.17 -9.15 -13.60
N GLN A 193 -0.93 -9.16 -12.89
CA GLN A 193 -1.61 -7.92 -12.56
C GLN A 193 -1.37 -7.56 -11.11
N ARG A 194 -1.08 -6.29 -10.92
CA ARG A 194 -0.79 -5.71 -9.62
C ARG A 194 -1.39 -4.32 -9.53
N THR A 195 -1.64 -3.86 -8.33
CA THR A 195 -2.08 -2.48 -8.03
C THR A 195 -1.24 -1.92 -6.91
N GLY A 196 -1.29 -0.61 -6.70
CA GLY A 196 -0.50 0.01 -5.66
C GLY A 196 -0.36 1.50 -5.85
N PHE A 197 0.76 2.05 -5.37
CA PHE A 197 1.06 3.47 -5.48
C PHE A 197 2.56 3.72 -5.54
N GLU A 198 2.90 4.88 -6.09
CA GLU A 198 4.24 5.40 -6.20
C GLU A 198 4.53 6.36 -5.05
N ILE A 199 5.69 6.22 -4.45
CA ILE A 199 6.22 7.10 -3.40
C ILE A 199 7.42 7.82 -3.95
N LYS A 200 7.33 9.15 -4.08
CA LYS A 200 8.47 10.02 -4.43
C LYS A 200 8.95 10.75 -3.20
N PHE A 201 10.25 10.76 -2.99
CA PHE A 201 10.82 11.56 -1.93
C PHE A 201 12.13 12.20 -2.35
N GLN A 202 12.34 13.40 -1.87
CA GLN A 202 13.50 14.24 -2.15
C GLN A 202 14.06 14.79 -0.84
N HIS A 203 15.37 14.94 -0.78
CA HIS A 203 16.00 15.65 0.32
C HIS A 203 15.60 17.12 0.35
N SER A 204 15.39 17.67 1.55
CA SER A 204 15.19 19.11 1.70
C SER A 204 16.51 19.84 1.52
N PHE A 205 16.71 20.46 0.34
CA PHE A 205 17.90 21.23 0.00
C PHE A 205 18.25 22.28 1.06
N TRP A 206 17.25 23.00 1.61
CA TRP A 206 17.47 24.03 2.62
C TRP A 206 18.12 23.51 3.90
N LYS A 207 17.78 22.30 4.32
CA LYS A 207 18.41 21.66 5.48
C LYS A 207 19.91 21.47 5.27
N TYR A 208 20.30 20.96 4.10
CA TYR A 208 21.71 20.74 3.75
C TYR A 208 22.46 22.06 3.53
N LEU A 209 21.84 23.03 2.87
CA LEU A 209 22.42 24.34 2.67
C LEU A 209 22.77 25.01 4.01
N MET A 210 21.82 25.04 4.96
CA MET A 210 22.01 25.67 6.27
C MET A 210 22.95 24.89 7.19
N SER A 211 22.91 23.56 7.14
CA SER A 211 23.68 22.73 8.08
C SER A 211 25.10 22.44 7.65
N TYR A 212 25.38 22.41 6.33
CA TYR A 212 26.67 22.00 5.81
C TYR A 212 27.32 23.06 4.91
N TYR A 213 26.63 23.58 3.90
CA TYR A 213 27.24 24.45 2.89
C TYR A 213 27.57 25.85 3.44
N ILE A 214 26.65 26.47 4.20
CA ILE A 214 26.90 27.80 4.79
C ILE A 214 28.02 27.76 5.83
N PRO A 215 28.04 26.85 6.82
CA PRO A 215 29.11 26.79 7.81
C PRO A 215 30.46 26.49 7.17
N SER A 216 30.53 25.55 6.22
CA SER A 216 31.78 25.25 5.53
C SER A 216 32.28 26.43 4.67
N GLY A 217 31.40 27.12 3.97
CA GLY A 217 31.71 28.33 3.20
C GLY A 217 32.27 29.46 4.08
N ILE A 218 31.65 29.68 5.26
CA ILE A 218 32.15 30.65 6.24
C ILE A 218 33.55 30.29 6.71
N LEU A 219 33.83 29.02 7.02
CA LEU A 219 35.16 28.58 7.43
C LEU A 219 36.20 28.82 6.35
N VAL A 220 35.88 28.55 5.08
CA VAL A 220 36.79 28.83 3.95
C VAL A 220 37.07 30.34 3.83
N ILE A 221 36.06 31.19 3.97
CA ILE A 221 36.24 32.66 3.91
C ILE A 221 37.13 33.12 5.07
N PHE A 222 36.92 32.65 6.30
CA PHE A 222 37.79 33.00 7.44
C PHE A 222 39.24 32.55 7.26
N SER A 223 39.45 31.33 6.73
CA SER A 223 40.79 30.85 6.39
C SER A 223 41.50 31.79 5.43
N TRP A 224 40.83 32.24 4.38
CA TRP A 224 41.36 33.18 3.39
C TRP A 224 41.70 34.55 3.98
N VAL A 225 40.88 35.04 4.89
CA VAL A 225 41.06 36.36 5.54
C VAL A 225 42.21 36.30 6.56
N SER A 226 42.40 35.15 7.22
CA SER A 226 43.47 35.02 8.23
C SER A 226 44.86 34.83 7.65
N GLU A 227 44.97 34.52 6.36
CA GLU A 227 46.26 34.34 5.65
C GLU A 227 46.84 35.68 5.09
N LYS A 228 46.07 36.78 5.22
CA LYS A 228 46.51 38.15 4.86
C LYS A 228 46.89 38.95 6.10
#